data_b2587d5c22c426e377b5a7ecb561527e
#
_entry.id   b2587d5c22c426e377b5a7ecb561527e
#
_cell.length_a   1.000
_cell.length_b   1.000
_cell.length_c   1.000
_cell.angle_alpha   90.00
_cell.angle_beta   90.00
_cell.angle_gamma   90.00
#
_symmetry.space_group_name_H-M   'P 1'
#
loop_
_entity.id
_entity.type
_entity.pdbx_description
1 polymer ?
#
loop_
_entity_poly.entity_id
_entity_poly.type
_entity_poly.pdbx_seq_one_letter_code
_entity_poly.pdbx_strand_id
1 'polypeptide(L)'
;MSISWDERTLASSRWLHSGAGPLSITLLRRYDEWRVSTSCAQDHGIHGDEGELEDLPGTLEWQRWDCHDEDSRIRLTPALPSLPVIAKPHTSLSIAPGGNALFYIGIPMDVEIHGECGGSLRKLTSIPSETLSKTWHGDRSAGEVCYSLKTRARRHFDANDWLEHDVIVSVDLHNESQEPFEFERLFLDLGHFSIFTYENRLWANACRIRITESDEEGNDITYDSTPIIPAESGQEVASAREGKTSRSTLRRAFASVIDVIH
;
A
#
# COMPACT_ATOMS: atom_id res chain seq x y z
N MET A 1 -9.37 -15.16 -5.88
CA MET A 1 -8.77 -15.77 -4.67
C MET A 1 -8.32 -14.65 -3.77
N SER A 2 -8.69 -14.67 -2.49
CA SER A 2 -8.21 -13.65 -1.52
C SER A 2 -7.00 -14.19 -0.78
N ILE A 3 -5.99 -13.34 -0.55
CA ILE A 3 -4.82 -13.68 0.28
C ILE A 3 -5.27 -13.88 1.72
N SER A 4 -4.77 -14.94 2.38
CA SER A 4 -4.80 -15.07 3.83
C SER A 4 -3.54 -14.41 4.40
N TRP A 5 -3.72 -13.52 5.35
CA TRP A 5 -2.64 -12.83 6.06
C TRP A 5 -2.13 -13.60 7.29
N ASP A 6 -2.67 -14.78 7.52
CA ASP A 6 -2.28 -15.64 8.63
C ASP A 6 -0.95 -16.34 8.36
N GLU A 7 -0.21 -16.61 9.44
CA GLU A 7 0.98 -17.45 9.39
C GLU A 7 0.58 -18.90 9.12
N ARG A 8 1.29 -19.56 8.19
CA ARG A 8 1.09 -20.97 7.84
C ARG A 8 2.41 -21.72 7.92
N THR A 9 2.34 -23.02 8.16
CA THR A 9 3.49 -23.93 8.04
C THR A 9 3.42 -24.66 6.72
N LEU A 10 4.51 -24.61 5.96
CA LEU A 10 4.63 -25.32 4.69
C LEU A 10 5.71 -26.39 4.80
N ALA A 11 5.32 -27.65 4.66
CA ALA A 11 6.25 -28.77 4.68
C ALA A 11 7.12 -28.82 3.43
N SER A 12 8.26 -29.48 3.50
CA SER A 12 9.14 -29.67 2.34
C SER A 12 8.40 -30.34 1.18
N SER A 13 8.68 -29.89 -0.03
CA SER A 13 8.03 -30.30 -1.30
C SER A 13 6.55 -29.89 -1.44
N ARG A 14 6.04 -29.04 -0.55
CA ARG A 14 4.69 -28.47 -0.66
C ARG A 14 4.77 -27.06 -1.23
N TRP A 15 3.74 -26.70 -2.00
CA TRP A 15 3.55 -25.36 -2.51
C TRP A 15 2.24 -24.73 -2.01
N LEU A 16 2.22 -23.40 -1.99
CA LEU A 16 1.07 -22.56 -1.71
C LEU A 16 0.90 -21.56 -2.84
N HIS A 17 -0.33 -21.40 -3.33
CA HIS A 17 -0.69 -20.42 -4.34
C HIS A 17 -1.65 -19.39 -3.77
N SER A 18 -1.45 -18.11 -4.13
CA SER A 18 -2.28 -17.00 -3.67
C SER A 18 -2.30 -15.90 -4.71
N GLY A 19 -3.32 -15.04 -4.68
CA GLY A 19 -3.47 -13.94 -5.63
C GLY A 19 -3.97 -12.65 -5.02
N ALA A 20 -3.44 -11.52 -5.49
CA ALA A 20 -3.83 -10.17 -5.11
C ALA A 20 -4.11 -9.33 -6.36
N GLY A 21 -5.36 -9.23 -6.75
CA GLY A 21 -5.74 -8.59 -8.02
C GLY A 21 -5.07 -9.26 -9.22
N PRO A 22 -4.25 -8.54 -10.01
CA PRO A 22 -3.54 -9.12 -11.14
C PRO A 22 -2.32 -9.97 -10.74
N LEU A 23 -1.82 -9.83 -9.50
CA LEU A 23 -0.65 -10.55 -9.02
C LEU A 23 -1.02 -11.97 -8.61
N SER A 24 -0.29 -12.94 -9.13
CA SER A 24 -0.30 -14.34 -8.78
C SER A 24 1.04 -14.70 -8.13
N ILE A 25 1.01 -15.36 -6.97
CA ILE A 25 2.18 -15.74 -6.18
C ILE A 25 2.12 -17.24 -5.94
N THR A 26 3.19 -17.95 -6.29
CA THR A 26 3.38 -19.35 -5.95
C THR A 26 4.62 -19.49 -5.07
N LEU A 27 4.43 -20.05 -3.90
CA LEU A 27 5.47 -20.31 -2.92
C LEU A 27 5.72 -21.81 -2.88
N LEU A 28 6.98 -22.23 -2.91
CA LEU A 28 7.37 -23.61 -2.79
C LEU A 28 8.42 -23.76 -1.70
N ARG A 29 8.19 -24.65 -0.75
CA ARG A 29 9.20 -25.06 0.22
C ARG A 29 9.98 -26.27 -0.27
N ARG A 30 11.31 -26.15 -0.31
CA ARG A 30 12.24 -27.26 -0.46
C ARG A 30 13.00 -27.45 0.86
N TYR A 31 13.65 -28.58 1.03
CA TYR A 31 14.39 -28.89 2.24
C TYR A 31 15.38 -27.77 2.64
N ASP A 32 16.05 -27.18 1.66
CA ASP A 32 17.16 -26.26 1.79
C ASP A 32 16.86 -24.83 1.30
N GLU A 33 15.67 -24.58 0.73
CA GLU A 33 15.36 -23.27 0.13
C GLU A 33 13.87 -22.94 0.10
N TRP A 34 13.58 -21.65 0.13
CA TRP A 34 12.31 -21.07 -0.31
C TRP A 34 12.40 -20.72 -1.79
N ARG A 35 11.35 -21.02 -2.53
CA ARG A 35 11.18 -20.57 -3.91
C ARG A 35 9.91 -19.75 -4.05
N VAL A 36 10.00 -18.65 -4.78
CA VAL A 36 8.87 -17.76 -5.07
C VAL A 36 8.80 -17.56 -6.58
N SER A 37 7.65 -17.86 -7.15
CA SER A 37 7.31 -17.53 -8.54
C SER A 37 6.17 -16.54 -8.54
N THR A 38 6.25 -15.52 -9.38
CA THR A 38 5.22 -14.47 -9.49
C THR A 38 4.89 -14.17 -10.91
N SER A 39 3.64 -13.77 -11.14
CA SER A 39 3.19 -13.37 -12.45
C SER A 39 2.00 -12.42 -12.35
N CYS A 40 1.85 -11.60 -13.37
CA CYS A 40 0.71 -10.71 -13.57
C CYS A 40 -0.33 -11.29 -14.54
N ALA A 41 -0.22 -12.55 -14.95
CA ALA A 41 -1.18 -13.24 -15.82
C ALA A 41 -2.03 -14.19 -14.98
N GLN A 42 -3.33 -14.19 -15.23
CA GLN A 42 -4.29 -14.98 -14.44
C GLN A 42 -4.25 -16.49 -14.69
N ASP A 43 -3.50 -16.98 -15.68
CA ASP A 43 -3.48 -18.40 -16.03
C ASP A 43 -2.07 -18.95 -16.15
N HIS A 44 -1.62 -19.64 -15.10
CA HIS A 44 -0.32 -20.36 -15.08
C HIS A 44 -0.48 -21.87 -15.10
N GLY A 45 -1.70 -22.37 -15.33
CA GLY A 45 -1.96 -23.81 -15.25
C GLY A 45 -1.82 -24.37 -13.83
N ILE A 46 -1.84 -23.53 -12.80
CA ILE A 46 -1.85 -23.94 -11.40
C ILE A 46 -3.30 -24.10 -10.97
N HIS A 47 -3.66 -25.28 -10.53
CA HIS A 47 -5.00 -25.62 -10.05
C HIS A 47 -4.98 -25.82 -8.54
N GLY A 48 -5.79 -25.06 -7.81
CA GLY A 48 -5.88 -25.11 -6.36
C GLY A 48 -4.97 -24.11 -5.64
N ASP A 49 -5.09 -24.08 -4.31
CA ASP A 49 -4.40 -23.13 -3.43
C ASP A 49 -3.14 -23.73 -2.82
N GLU A 50 -3.02 -25.06 -2.78
CA GLU A 50 -1.86 -25.81 -2.27
C GLU A 50 -1.78 -27.18 -2.89
N GLY A 51 -0.57 -27.77 -2.88
CA GLY A 51 -0.33 -29.09 -3.45
C GLY A 51 1.11 -29.57 -3.27
N GLU A 52 1.46 -30.65 -4.00
CA GLU A 52 2.78 -31.23 -4.02
C GLU A 52 3.60 -30.74 -5.23
N LEU A 53 4.93 -30.77 -5.12
CA LEU A 53 5.81 -30.25 -6.16
C LEU A 53 5.52 -30.81 -7.57
N GLU A 54 5.10 -32.09 -7.63
CA GLU A 54 4.82 -32.80 -8.89
C GLU A 54 3.61 -32.22 -9.65
N ASP A 55 2.73 -31.50 -8.94
CA ASP A 55 1.54 -30.85 -9.52
C ASP A 55 1.86 -29.50 -10.18
N LEU A 56 3.09 -28.97 -9.99
CA LEU A 56 3.45 -27.67 -10.51
C LEU A 56 3.92 -27.71 -11.96
N PRO A 57 3.52 -26.73 -12.79
CA PRO A 57 4.03 -26.61 -14.15
C PRO A 57 5.55 -26.39 -14.16
N GLY A 58 6.27 -27.13 -15.02
CA GLY A 58 7.71 -26.97 -15.18
C GLY A 58 8.19 -25.66 -15.78
N THR A 59 7.25 -24.76 -16.16
CA THR A 59 7.53 -23.47 -16.82
C THR A 59 7.67 -22.32 -15.84
N LEU A 60 7.52 -22.54 -14.53
CA LEU A 60 7.61 -21.49 -13.53
C LEU A 60 9.04 -20.97 -13.37
N GLU A 61 9.18 -19.65 -13.41
CA GLU A 61 10.43 -18.96 -13.08
C GLU A 61 10.52 -18.73 -11.57
N TRP A 62 11.64 -19.12 -10.95
CA TRP A 62 11.80 -19.12 -9.51
C TRP A 62 12.89 -18.16 -9.04
N GLN A 63 12.53 -17.26 -8.12
CA GLN A 63 13.48 -16.64 -7.21
C GLN A 63 13.70 -17.60 -6.03
N ARG A 64 14.93 -17.65 -5.49
CA ARG A 64 15.35 -18.64 -4.49
C ARG A 64 16.04 -17.99 -3.31
N TRP A 65 15.73 -18.50 -2.11
CA TRP A 65 16.38 -18.11 -0.85
C TRP A 65 16.81 -19.36 -0.12
N ASP A 66 18.09 -19.45 0.18
CA ASP A 66 18.70 -20.55 0.90
C ASP A 66 18.31 -20.53 2.38
N CYS A 67 17.71 -21.60 2.89
CA CYS A 67 17.16 -21.71 4.23
C CYS A 67 17.10 -23.17 4.65
N HIS A 68 17.84 -23.57 5.69
CA HIS A 68 18.00 -24.96 6.12
C HIS A 68 17.15 -25.30 7.36
N ASP A 69 15.84 -25.12 7.28
CA ASP A 69 14.90 -25.46 8.36
C ASP A 69 13.93 -26.55 7.90
N GLU A 70 13.61 -27.55 8.75
CA GLU A 70 12.75 -28.68 8.35
C GLU A 70 11.29 -28.28 8.21
N ASP A 71 10.69 -27.68 9.26
CA ASP A 71 9.33 -27.17 9.26
C ASP A 71 9.39 -25.64 9.17
N SER A 72 8.87 -25.09 8.09
CA SER A 72 9.08 -23.68 7.81
C SER A 72 7.77 -22.91 7.75
N ARG A 73 7.71 -21.88 8.58
CA ARG A 73 6.61 -20.94 8.59
C ARG A 73 6.74 -19.96 7.44
N ILE A 74 5.60 -19.62 6.87
CA ILE A 74 5.45 -18.62 5.83
C ILE A 74 4.34 -17.65 6.20
N ARG A 75 4.53 -16.38 5.92
CA ARG A 75 3.52 -15.36 6.11
C ARG A 75 3.54 -14.37 4.97
N LEU A 76 2.38 -14.11 4.40
CA LEU A 76 2.15 -13.00 3.49
C LEU A 76 1.66 -11.80 4.30
N THR A 77 2.15 -10.60 3.98
CA THR A 77 1.78 -9.38 4.70
C THR A 77 1.51 -8.28 3.67
N PRO A 78 0.37 -7.56 3.75
CA PRO A 78 0.16 -6.41 2.89
C PRO A 78 1.11 -5.29 3.29
N ALA A 79 1.59 -4.56 2.30
CA ALA A 79 2.43 -3.38 2.52
C ALA A 79 2.02 -2.27 1.57
N LEU A 80 2.27 -1.02 1.97
CA LEU A 80 2.16 0.11 1.06
C LEU A 80 3.45 0.24 0.24
N PRO A 81 3.38 0.78 -0.99
CA PRO A 81 4.54 1.05 -1.83
C PRO A 81 5.66 1.79 -1.10
N SER A 82 6.91 1.54 -1.50
CA SER A 82 8.08 2.09 -0.80
C SER A 82 8.30 3.58 -1.02
N LEU A 83 7.82 4.14 -2.12
CA LEU A 83 7.89 5.56 -2.44
C LEU A 83 6.56 6.25 -2.11
N PRO A 84 6.59 7.57 -1.82
CA PRO A 84 5.39 8.37 -1.69
C PRO A 84 4.51 8.30 -2.94
N VAL A 85 3.25 8.66 -2.80
CA VAL A 85 2.30 8.67 -3.92
C VAL A 85 1.71 10.05 -4.16
N ILE A 86 1.40 10.33 -5.43
CA ILE A 86 0.60 11.49 -5.82
C ILE A 86 -0.79 11.00 -6.27
N ALA A 87 -1.82 11.50 -5.59
CA ALA A 87 -3.22 11.32 -5.96
C ALA A 87 -3.81 12.63 -6.48
N LYS A 88 -4.73 12.52 -7.46
CA LYS A 88 -5.53 13.65 -7.93
C LYS A 88 -6.99 13.46 -7.50
N PRO A 89 -7.74 14.52 -7.22
CA PRO A 89 -9.16 14.40 -6.97
C PRO A 89 -9.89 13.95 -8.24
N HIS A 90 -11.01 13.24 -8.06
CA HIS A 90 -11.86 12.84 -9.19
C HIS A 90 -12.48 14.06 -9.87
N THR A 91 -12.85 15.06 -9.07
CA THR A 91 -13.37 16.34 -9.53
C THR A 91 -12.64 17.45 -8.77
N SER A 92 -12.20 18.48 -9.49
CA SER A 92 -11.59 19.66 -8.86
C SER A 92 -12.50 20.21 -7.78
N LEU A 93 -11.95 20.57 -6.64
CA LEU A 93 -12.69 21.08 -5.48
C LEU A 93 -11.94 22.25 -4.87
N SER A 94 -12.70 23.33 -4.59
CA SER A 94 -12.24 24.44 -3.77
C SER A 94 -12.82 24.28 -2.36
N ILE A 95 -11.96 24.31 -1.34
CA ILE A 95 -12.33 24.22 0.07
C ILE A 95 -12.31 25.64 0.64
N ALA A 96 -13.47 26.17 1.03
CA ALA A 96 -13.59 27.51 1.60
C ALA A 96 -12.81 27.66 2.92
N PRO A 97 -12.44 28.88 3.34
CA PRO A 97 -11.87 29.14 4.65
C PRO A 97 -12.73 28.53 5.78
N GLY A 98 -12.09 27.84 6.72
CA GLY A 98 -12.76 27.10 7.80
C GLY A 98 -13.51 25.85 7.34
N GLY A 99 -13.49 25.51 6.04
CA GLY A 99 -14.13 24.32 5.49
C GLY A 99 -13.28 23.07 5.62
N ASN A 100 -13.93 21.91 5.51
CA ASN A 100 -13.27 20.61 5.48
C ASN A 100 -13.79 19.69 4.36
N ALA A 101 -12.99 18.72 3.99
CA ALA A 101 -13.35 17.72 2.99
C ALA A 101 -12.68 16.38 3.27
N LEU A 102 -13.48 15.33 3.39
CA LEU A 102 -13.01 13.96 3.49
C LEU A 102 -12.86 13.35 2.10
N PHE A 103 -11.73 12.69 1.87
CA PHE A 103 -11.45 11.94 0.65
C PHE A 103 -11.02 10.52 0.97
N TYR A 104 -11.31 9.62 0.03
CA TYR A 104 -10.84 8.24 0.03
C TYR A 104 -9.93 8.03 -1.18
N ILE A 105 -8.81 7.34 -0.97
CA ILE A 105 -7.79 7.06 -1.99
C ILE A 105 -7.46 5.58 -1.92
N GLY A 106 -7.57 4.86 -3.05
CA GLY A 106 -7.08 3.49 -3.17
C GLY A 106 -5.63 3.48 -3.63
N ILE A 107 -4.80 2.78 -2.90
CA ILE A 107 -3.38 2.61 -3.21
C ILE A 107 -3.13 1.12 -3.43
N PRO A 108 -2.73 0.68 -4.65
CA PRO A 108 -2.38 -0.71 -4.87
C PRO A 108 -1.29 -1.17 -3.89
N MET A 109 -1.55 -2.28 -3.20
CA MET A 109 -0.62 -2.80 -2.21
C MET A 109 0.57 -3.52 -2.84
N ASP A 110 1.67 -3.59 -2.09
CA ASP A 110 2.69 -4.61 -2.25
C ASP A 110 2.34 -5.82 -1.38
N VAL A 111 2.82 -7.01 -1.74
CA VAL A 111 2.76 -8.20 -0.90
C VAL A 111 4.17 -8.52 -0.43
N GLU A 112 4.40 -8.44 0.87
CA GLU A 112 5.64 -8.89 1.49
C GLU A 112 5.55 -10.37 1.83
N ILE A 113 6.59 -11.12 1.45
CA ILE A 113 6.70 -12.56 1.71
C ILE A 113 7.76 -12.77 2.79
N HIS A 114 7.35 -13.34 3.90
CA HIS A 114 8.21 -13.64 5.04
C HIS A 114 8.30 -15.15 5.21
N GLY A 115 9.49 -15.71 5.02
CA GLY A 115 9.78 -17.14 5.23
C GLY A 115 10.64 -17.36 6.46
N GLU A 116 10.47 -18.47 7.15
CA GLU A 116 11.32 -18.85 8.26
C GLU A 116 12.70 -19.27 7.77
N CYS A 117 13.73 -18.64 8.35
CA CYS A 117 15.12 -18.93 8.09
C CYS A 117 15.92 -18.78 9.39
N GLY A 118 16.50 -19.86 9.88
CA GLY A 118 17.24 -19.87 11.15
C GLY A 118 16.35 -19.64 12.36
N GLY A 119 15.16 -20.24 12.38
CA GLY A 119 14.19 -20.17 13.49
C GLY A 119 13.44 -18.84 13.61
N SER A 120 13.55 -17.93 12.64
CA SER A 120 12.82 -16.65 12.65
C SER A 120 12.26 -16.30 11.28
N LEU A 121 11.06 -15.69 11.26
CA LEU A 121 10.49 -15.13 10.03
C LEU A 121 11.34 -13.95 9.55
N ARG A 122 11.77 -14.03 8.30
CA ARG A 122 12.54 -12.98 7.63
C ARG A 122 11.86 -12.62 6.32
N LYS A 123 11.87 -11.34 5.99
CA LYS A 123 11.38 -10.86 4.70
C LYS A 123 12.27 -11.41 3.60
N LEU A 124 11.68 -12.20 2.71
CA LEU A 124 12.32 -12.72 1.50
C LEU A 124 12.25 -11.68 0.38
N THR A 125 11.05 -11.17 0.11
CA THR A 125 10.83 -10.20 -0.97
C THR A 125 9.57 -9.36 -0.72
N SER A 126 9.40 -8.29 -1.52
CA SER A 126 8.19 -7.49 -1.63
C SER A 126 7.83 -7.36 -3.10
N ILE A 127 6.58 -7.62 -3.44
CA ILE A 127 6.13 -7.70 -4.82
C ILE A 127 4.92 -6.78 -4.98
N PRO A 128 4.96 -5.81 -5.91
CA PRO A 128 3.82 -4.93 -6.13
C PRO A 128 2.65 -5.70 -6.78
N SER A 129 1.44 -5.49 -6.29
CA SER A 129 0.23 -6.04 -6.91
C SER A 129 -0.04 -5.39 -8.28
N GLU A 130 0.37 -4.14 -8.44
CA GLU A 130 0.31 -3.40 -9.70
C GLU A 130 1.56 -2.54 -9.88
N THR A 131 2.10 -2.49 -11.10
CA THR A 131 3.23 -1.61 -11.41
C THR A 131 2.76 -0.16 -11.51
N LEU A 132 3.23 0.69 -10.59
CA LEU A 132 2.95 2.12 -10.57
C LEU A 132 3.97 2.90 -11.40
N SER A 133 3.50 3.92 -12.12
CA SER A 133 4.36 4.83 -12.87
C SER A 133 5.06 5.80 -11.92
N LYS A 134 6.37 5.99 -12.11
CA LYS A 134 7.14 6.97 -11.36
C LYS A 134 6.95 8.37 -11.93
N THR A 135 6.94 9.37 -11.05
CA THR A 135 6.89 10.79 -11.37
C THR A 135 7.77 11.58 -10.41
N TRP A 136 7.93 12.86 -10.66
CA TRP A 136 8.71 13.78 -9.83
C TRP A 136 7.77 14.74 -9.10
N HIS A 137 8.01 14.96 -7.81
CA HIS A 137 7.30 15.93 -7.00
C HIS A 137 8.27 16.96 -6.40
N GLY A 138 7.88 18.23 -6.44
CA GLY A 138 8.67 19.35 -5.91
C GLY A 138 9.62 19.99 -6.91
N ASP A 139 10.51 20.83 -6.40
CA ASP A 139 11.50 21.57 -7.19
C ASP A 139 12.51 20.63 -7.88
N ARG A 140 13.09 21.08 -9.01
CA ARG A 140 14.05 20.28 -9.80
C ARG A 140 15.29 19.86 -9.01
N SER A 141 15.70 20.67 -8.04
CA SER A 141 16.92 20.45 -7.24
C SER A 141 16.64 19.80 -5.87
N ALA A 142 15.44 19.94 -5.35
CA ALA A 142 15.05 19.51 -4.00
C ALA A 142 13.78 18.64 -3.96
N GLY A 143 13.26 18.25 -5.13
CA GLY A 143 12.11 17.34 -5.23
C GLY A 143 12.51 15.88 -5.04
N GLU A 144 11.51 15.02 -5.08
CA GLU A 144 11.67 13.59 -4.87
C GLU A 144 10.89 12.73 -5.88
N VAL A 145 11.35 11.50 -6.05
CA VAL A 145 10.68 10.51 -6.89
C VAL A 145 9.50 9.93 -6.12
N CYS A 146 8.33 9.90 -6.74
CA CYS A 146 7.11 9.34 -6.20
C CYS A 146 6.35 8.52 -7.24
N TYR A 147 5.32 7.80 -6.80
CA TYR A 147 4.42 7.13 -7.72
C TYR A 147 3.21 8.02 -8.07
N SER A 148 2.80 7.98 -9.32
CA SER A 148 1.54 8.59 -9.77
C SER A 148 0.44 7.54 -9.71
N LEU A 149 -0.57 7.78 -8.87
CA LEU A 149 -1.72 6.89 -8.79
C LEU A 149 -2.63 7.08 -10.01
N LYS A 150 -3.15 5.97 -10.54
CA LYS A 150 -4.22 5.95 -11.54
C LYS A 150 -5.58 6.19 -10.91
N THR A 151 -5.77 5.70 -9.67
CA THR A 151 -6.96 5.94 -8.85
C THR A 151 -7.05 7.40 -8.45
N ARG A 152 -8.27 7.93 -8.40
CA ARG A 152 -8.52 9.33 -8.04
C ARG A 152 -9.16 9.41 -6.66
N ALA A 153 -8.78 10.45 -5.90
CA ALA A 153 -9.38 10.74 -4.62
C ALA A 153 -10.88 11.03 -4.78
N ARG A 154 -11.72 10.34 -4.01
CA ARG A 154 -13.19 10.41 -4.06
C ARG A 154 -13.75 10.92 -2.74
N ARG A 155 -14.83 11.70 -2.81
CA ARG A 155 -15.52 12.27 -1.63
C ARG A 155 -16.43 11.28 -0.92
N HIS A 156 -16.91 10.27 -1.61
CA HIS A 156 -17.81 9.28 -1.05
C HIS A 156 -17.17 7.91 -1.17
N PHE A 157 -17.35 7.10 -0.14
CA PHE A 157 -16.95 5.70 -0.16
C PHE A 157 -18.07 4.87 -0.79
N ASP A 158 -17.77 4.21 -1.90
CA ASP A 158 -18.57 3.14 -2.47
C ASP A 158 -17.65 1.91 -2.62
N ALA A 159 -18.08 0.77 -2.06
CA ALA A 159 -17.30 -0.45 -2.10
C ALA A 159 -16.95 -0.92 -3.52
N ASN A 160 -17.78 -0.60 -4.51
CA ASN A 160 -17.56 -1.00 -5.90
C ASN A 160 -16.51 -0.15 -6.65
N ASP A 161 -16.11 0.96 -6.05
CA ASP A 161 -15.13 1.87 -6.66
C ASP A 161 -13.67 1.44 -6.46
N TRP A 162 -13.42 0.42 -5.61
CA TRP A 162 -12.09 0.03 -5.17
C TRP A 162 -11.77 -1.41 -5.55
N LEU A 163 -10.53 -1.64 -5.93
CA LEU A 163 -10.03 -2.96 -6.28
C LEU A 163 -9.74 -3.77 -5.00
N GLU A 164 -9.77 -5.10 -5.10
CA GLU A 164 -9.51 -5.98 -3.95
C GLU A 164 -8.09 -5.85 -3.38
N HIS A 165 -7.15 -5.39 -4.21
CA HIS A 165 -5.76 -5.17 -3.84
C HIS A 165 -5.42 -3.71 -3.50
N ASP A 166 -6.44 -2.84 -3.40
CA ASP A 166 -6.26 -1.47 -2.92
C ASP A 166 -6.26 -1.42 -1.39
N VAL A 167 -5.30 -0.70 -0.81
CA VAL A 167 -5.38 -0.19 0.55
C VAL A 167 -6.09 1.15 0.51
N ILE A 168 -7.20 1.27 1.22
CA ILE A 168 -8.01 2.49 1.24
C ILE A 168 -7.50 3.43 2.33
N VAL A 169 -7.06 4.61 1.92
CA VAL A 169 -6.61 5.69 2.81
C VAL A 169 -7.69 6.75 2.88
N SER A 170 -8.13 7.11 4.09
CA SER A 170 -9.00 8.26 4.32
C SER A 170 -8.17 9.50 4.68
N VAL A 171 -8.40 10.58 3.95
CA VAL A 171 -7.69 11.86 4.12
C VAL A 171 -8.71 12.95 4.42
N ASP A 172 -8.60 13.54 5.60
CA ASP A 172 -9.45 14.61 6.08
C ASP A 172 -8.71 15.95 5.94
N LEU A 173 -9.12 16.77 4.96
CA LEU A 173 -8.51 18.08 4.68
C LEU A 173 -9.28 19.17 5.42
N HIS A 174 -8.58 20.00 6.19
CA HIS A 174 -9.11 21.17 6.89
C HIS A 174 -8.42 22.42 6.39
N ASN A 175 -9.19 23.35 5.82
CA ASN A 175 -8.66 24.66 5.41
C ASN A 175 -8.78 25.65 6.57
N GLU A 176 -7.68 25.86 7.29
CA GLU A 176 -7.57 26.83 8.40
C GLU A 176 -7.03 28.19 7.91
N SER A 177 -6.79 28.35 6.59
CA SER A 177 -6.37 29.64 6.00
C SER A 177 -7.56 30.56 5.79
N GLN A 178 -7.29 31.85 5.48
CA GLN A 178 -8.31 32.85 5.16
C GLN A 178 -8.72 32.81 3.67
N GLU A 179 -8.01 32.05 2.85
CA GLU A 179 -8.24 31.96 1.41
C GLU A 179 -8.85 30.60 1.02
N PRO A 180 -9.68 30.53 -0.04
CA PRO A 180 -10.12 29.23 -0.59
C PRO A 180 -8.92 28.41 -1.06
N PHE A 181 -8.88 27.13 -0.67
CA PHE A 181 -7.84 26.19 -1.09
C PHE A 181 -8.32 25.34 -2.26
N GLU A 182 -7.60 25.37 -3.38
CA GLU A 182 -7.88 24.53 -4.52
C GLU A 182 -7.13 23.20 -4.43
N PHE A 183 -7.89 22.11 -4.30
CA PHE A 183 -7.35 20.77 -4.24
C PHE A 183 -7.12 20.19 -5.63
N GLU A 184 -5.88 20.22 -6.11
CA GLU A 184 -5.48 19.69 -7.41
C GLU A 184 -4.70 18.37 -7.31
N ARG A 185 -3.84 18.26 -6.32
CA ARG A 185 -2.96 17.10 -6.11
C ARG A 185 -2.72 16.92 -4.62
N LEU A 186 -2.57 15.68 -4.23
CA LEU A 186 -2.21 15.28 -2.88
C LEU A 186 -0.97 14.40 -2.94
N PHE A 187 0.07 14.82 -2.25
CA PHE A 187 1.25 14.01 -1.97
C PHE A 187 1.08 13.32 -0.62
N LEU A 188 1.28 12.01 -0.57
CA LEU A 188 1.21 11.21 0.64
C LEU A 188 2.51 10.41 0.82
N ASP A 189 3.18 10.65 1.95
CA ASP A 189 4.22 9.76 2.45
C ASP A 189 3.56 8.53 3.06
N LEU A 190 3.96 7.36 2.59
CA LEU A 190 3.35 6.10 2.97
C LEU A 190 4.02 5.42 4.17
N GLY A 191 5.13 5.96 4.67
CA GLY A 191 5.90 5.40 5.78
C GLY A 191 5.14 5.31 7.09
N HIS A 192 4.20 6.22 7.32
CA HIS A 192 3.47 6.38 8.59
C HIS A 192 2.12 5.66 8.65
N PHE A 193 1.75 4.93 7.60
CA PHE A 193 0.48 4.21 7.56
C PHE A 193 0.65 2.75 8.00
N SER A 194 -0.17 2.34 8.99
CA SER A 194 -0.47 0.94 9.30
C SER A 194 -1.62 0.45 8.44
N ILE A 195 -1.70 -0.86 8.20
CA ILE A 195 -2.77 -1.48 7.41
C ILE A 195 -3.65 -2.33 8.30
N PHE A 196 -4.94 -2.18 8.13
CA PHE A 196 -6.01 -2.88 8.85
C PHE A 196 -6.87 -3.67 7.87
N THR A 197 -7.43 -4.78 8.31
CA THR A 197 -8.46 -5.50 7.56
C THR A 197 -9.84 -5.27 8.18
N TYR A 198 -10.83 -4.97 7.35
CA TYR A 198 -12.23 -4.82 7.73
C TYR A 198 -13.12 -5.21 6.53
N GLU A 199 -14.09 -6.09 6.74
CA GLU A 199 -15.02 -6.58 5.69
C GLU A 199 -14.29 -7.04 4.40
N ASN A 200 -13.23 -7.83 4.55
CA ASN A 200 -12.38 -8.33 3.46
C ASN A 200 -11.71 -7.23 2.62
N ARG A 201 -11.56 -6.02 3.17
CA ARG A 201 -10.84 -4.91 2.54
C ARG A 201 -9.69 -4.44 3.41
N LEU A 202 -8.71 -3.88 2.75
CA LEU A 202 -7.57 -3.28 3.42
C LEU A 202 -7.78 -1.76 3.57
N TRP A 203 -7.52 -1.27 4.78
CA TRP A 203 -7.63 0.12 5.14
C TRP A 203 -6.34 0.59 5.79
N ALA A 204 -5.93 1.82 5.50
CA ALA A 204 -4.89 2.47 6.28
C ALA A 204 -5.51 3.29 7.42
N ASN A 205 -4.73 3.60 8.46
CA ASN A 205 -5.14 4.61 9.43
C ASN A 205 -5.41 5.95 8.72
N ALA A 206 -6.29 6.76 9.30
CA ALA A 206 -6.67 8.03 8.72
C ALA A 206 -5.53 9.05 8.78
N CYS A 207 -5.52 9.96 7.82
CA CYS A 207 -4.61 11.09 7.74
C CYS A 207 -5.42 12.38 7.77
N ARG A 208 -5.06 13.31 8.67
CA ARG A 208 -5.63 14.66 8.70
C ARG A 208 -4.58 15.66 8.25
N ILE A 209 -4.96 16.53 7.33
CA ILE A 209 -4.11 17.59 6.80
C ILE A 209 -4.75 18.94 7.08
N ARG A 210 -4.01 19.80 7.76
CA ARG A 210 -4.41 21.18 8.03
C ARG A 210 -3.64 22.10 7.10
N ILE A 211 -4.40 22.90 6.35
CA ILE A 211 -3.88 23.89 5.40
C ILE A 211 -3.88 25.23 6.11
N THR A 212 -2.68 25.80 6.30
CA THR A 212 -2.48 27.08 7.00
C THR A 212 -1.88 28.12 6.04
N GLU A 213 -1.90 29.40 6.44
CA GLU A 213 -1.38 30.50 5.60
C GLU A 213 0.14 30.60 5.54
N SER A 214 0.86 29.88 6.39
CA SER A 214 2.30 30.03 6.48
C SER A 214 3.04 29.18 5.42
N ASP A 215 3.58 29.85 4.41
CA ASP A 215 4.51 29.24 3.45
C ASP A 215 5.78 28.68 4.13
N GLU A 216 6.12 29.15 5.35
CA GLU A 216 7.34 28.78 6.07
C GLU A 216 7.15 27.54 6.96
N GLU A 217 5.96 27.29 7.50
CA GLU A 217 5.69 26.15 8.39
C GLU A 217 5.17 24.90 7.65
N GLY A 218 4.70 25.07 6.41
CA GLY A 218 4.11 23.99 5.60
C GLY A 218 2.76 23.52 6.17
N ASN A 219 2.13 22.59 5.47
CA ASN A 219 0.88 21.99 5.93
C ASN A 219 1.14 20.94 7.01
N ASP A 220 0.39 21.01 8.10
CA ASP A 220 0.47 20.03 9.18
C ASP A 220 -0.23 18.73 8.78
N ILE A 221 0.50 17.62 8.82
CA ILE A 221 -0.07 16.28 8.62
C ILE A 221 -0.05 15.53 9.95
N THR A 222 -1.19 14.99 10.32
CA THR A 222 -1.34 14.10 11.47
C THR A 222 -1.92 12.76 11.04
N TYR A 223 -1.39 11.68 11.61
CA TYR A 223 -1.85 10.32 11.36
C TYR A 223 -2.64 9.85 12.58
N ASP A 224 -3.89 9.44 12.37
CA ASP A 224 -4.71 8.86 13.42
C ASP A 224 -4.21 7.44 13.74
N SER A 225 -4.64 6.88 14.87
CA SER A 225 -4.24 5.50 15.24
C SER A 225 -5.08 4.44 14.53
N THR A 226 -6.22 4.82 13.96
CA THR A 226 -7.19 3.92 13.33
C THR A 226 -7.71 4.51 12.01
N PRO A 227 -8.21 3.67 11.10
CA PRO A 227 -8.90 4.15 9.90
C PRO A 227 -10.27 4.76 10.25
N ILE A 228 -10.76 5.65 9.39
CA ILE A 228 -12.17 6.05 9.38
C ILE A 228 -12.94 4.98 8.63
N ILE A 229 -13.56 4.06 9.36
CA ILE A 229 -14.39 2.99 8.81
C ILE A 229 -15.84 3.23 9.20
N PRO A 230 -16.83 2.79 8.37
CA PRO A 230 -18.26 2.95 8.68
C PRO A 230 -18.73 2.24 9.96
N ALA A 231 -17.95 1.27 10.46
CA ALA A 231 -18.25 0.51 11.69
C ALA A 231 -16.95 0.00 12.32
N GLU A 232 -16.96 -0.16 13.63
CA GLU A 232 -15.95 -0.62 14.59
C GLU A 232 -14.56 -1.10 14.09
N SER A 233 -13.53 -0.92 14.89
CA SER A 233 -12.09 -1.12 14.60
C SER A 233 -11.74 -2.39 13.83
N GLY A 234 -11.15 -2.25 12.64
CA GLY A 234 -10.51 -3.33 11.91
C GLY A 234 -9.30 -3.90 12.65
N GLN A 235 -8.90 -5.12 12.30
CA GLN A 235 -7.69 -5.75 12.85
C GLN A 235 -6.45 -5.23 12.11
N GLU A 236 -5.44 -4.75 12.85
CA GLU A 236 -4.14 -4.38 12.27
C GLU A 236 -3.43 -5.62 11.74
N VAL A 237 -3.06 -5.62 10.45
CA VAL A 237 -2.36 -6.72 9.76
C VAL A 237 -0.94 -6.35 9.35
N ALA A 238 -0.63 -5.05 9.26
CA ALA A 238 0.72 -4.56 9.05
C ALA A 238 0.92 -3.21 9.75
N SER A 239 2.05 -3.05 10.43
CA SER A 239 2.42 -1.82 11.12
C SER A 239 3.15 -0.85 10.20
N ALA A 240 3.06 0.45 10.50
CA ALA A 240 3.77 1.51 9.80
C ALA A 240 5.29 1.28 9.81
N ARG A 241 5.97 1.57 8.68
CA ARG A 241 7.42 1.40 8.53
C ARG A 241 8.22 2.39 9.38
N GLU A 242 7.76 3.63 9.47
CA GLU A 242 8.48 4.74 10.13
C GLU A 242 7.98 5.04 11.55
N GLY A 243 7.17 4.13 12.10
CA GLY A 243 6.59 4.31 13.42
C GLY A 243 5.46 5.35 13.46
N LYS A 244 4.70 5.35 14.55
CA LYS A 244 3.57 6.27 14.76
C LYS A 244 4.09 7.63 15.21
N THR A 245 4.62 8.43 14.29
CA THR A 245 4.97 9.83 14.58
C THR A 245 3.69 10.66 14.51
N SER A 246 3.29 11.26 15.62
CA SER A 246 2.04 12.04 15.71
C SER A 246 2.08 13.39 14.99
N ARG A 247 3.22 13.81 14.45
CA ARG A 247 3.39 15.01 13.62
C ARG A 247 4.55 14.83 12.66
N SER A 248 4.26 14.87 11.39
CA SER A 248 5.23 15.08 10.33
C SER A 248 4.99 16.46 9.74
N THR A 249 5.97 17.35 9.80
CA THR A 249 5.91 18.63 9.10
C THR A 249 6.36 18.38 7.67
N LEU A 250 5.42 18.07 6.78
CA LEU A 250 5.71 17.95 5.36
C LEU A 250 5.71 19.34 4.71
N ARG A 251 6.89 19.82 4.43
CA ARG A 251 7.12 21.15 3.82
C ARG A 251 6.43 21.39 2.48
N ARG A 252 5.77 20.42 1.82
CA ARG A 252 5.07 20.59 0.54
C ARG A 252 4.11 19.44 0.23
N ALA A 253 3.00 19.32 0.95
CA ALA A 253 1.93 18.40 0.55
C ALA A 253 1.25 18.81 -0.77
N PHE A 254 1.38 20.10 -1.16
CA PHE A 254 0.70 20.68 -2.31
C PHE A 254 1.68 21.53 -3.12
N ALA A 255 1.95 21.15 -4.37
CA ALA A 255 2.59 22.03 -5.33
C ALA A 255 1.50 22.78 -6.09
N SER A 256 1.38 24.08 -5.89
CA SER A 256 0.63 24.93 -6.83
C SER A 256 1.35 24.95 -8.19
N VAL A 257 0.60 24.76 -9.26
CA VAL A 257 1.11 24.89 -10.65
C VAL A 257 1.21 26.38 -11.01
N ILE A 258 2.00 27.14 -10.28
CA ILE A 258 2.36 28.51 -10.69
C ILE A 258 3.89 28.57 -10.78
N ASP A 259 4.46 27.87 -11.76
CA ASP A 259 5.78 28.17 -12.29
C ASP A 259 6.12 27.27 -13.49
N VAL A 260 5.39 27.40 -14.56
CA VAL A 260 5.88 27.05 -15.90
C VAL A 260 5.22 27.95 -16.94
N ILE A 261 5.49 29.26 -16.89
CA ILE A 261 5.51 30.11 -18.07
C ILE A 261 6.53 31.23 -17.78
N HIS A 262 7.77 30.96 -18.10
CA HIS A 262 8.69 31.98 -18.63
C HIS A 262 9.77 31.28 -19.43
#